data_76c246d29966bce9f5b674678ed3640b
#
_entry.id   76c246d29966bce9f5b674678ed3640b
#
_cell.length_a   1.000
_cell.length_b   1.000
_cell.length_c   1.000
_cell.angle_alpha   90.00
_cell.angle_beta   90.00
_cell.angle_gamma   90.00
#
_symmetry.space_group_name_H-M   'P 1'
#
loop_
_entity.id
_entity.type
_entity.pdbx_description
1 polymer ?
#
loop_
_entity_poly.entity_id
_entity_poly.type
_entity_poly.pdbx_seq_one_letter_code
_entity_poly.pdbx_strand_id
1 'polypeptide(L)'
;MVRPSLLNLSEVDRRQLLAEAAKSTDPDFRDACRAVLLLGSGQSRPEVAAQFDVHPATVGRWATSFRRRGVNGLHGPERDLRGRP
;
A
#
# COMPACT_ATOMS: atom_id res chain seq x y z
N MET A 1 -11.26 20.74 8.42
CA MET A 1 -10.28 20.87 7.35
C MET A 1 -9.58 19.55 7.08
N VAL A 2 -9.48 19.18 5.85
CA VAL A 2 -8.91 17.89 5.49
C VAL A 2 -7.43 18.04 5.17
N ARG A 3 -6.62 17.16 5.73
CA ARG A 3 -5.20 17.18 5.41
C ARG A 3 -4.98 16.67 3.99
N PRO A 4 -3.98 17.20 3.29
CA PRO A 4 -3.66 16.64 1.98
C PRO A 4 -3.20 15.20 2.14
N SER A 5 -3.64 14.34 1.24
CA SER A 5 -3.20 12.95 1.23
C SER A 5 -1.89 12.84 0.51
N LEU A 6 -1.08 11.87 0.92
CA LEU A 6 0.12 11.55 0.17
C LEU A 6 -0.23 10.89 -1.15
N LEU A 7 -1.38 10.28 -1.23
CA LEU A 7 -1.88 9.65 -2.44
C LEU A 7 -3.27 10.15 -2.71
N ASN A 8 -3.54 10.44 -3.97
CA ASN A 8 -4.89 10.80 -4.39
C ASN A 8 -5.55 9.55 -4.93
N LEU A 9 -6.37 8.92 -4.09
CA LEU A 9 -7.06 7.71 -4.50
C LEU A 9 -8.43 8.05 -5.02
N SER A 10 -8.73 7.56 -6.22
CA SER A 10 -10.06 7.67 -6.76
C SER A 10 -10.93 6.62 -6.09
N GLU A 11 -12.23 6.72 -6.29
CA GLU A 11 -13.12 5.71 -5.76
C GLU A 11 -12.84 4.35 -6.37
N VAL A 12 -12.48 4.33 -7.63
CA VAL A 12 -12.12 3.08 -8.30
C VAL A 12 -10.88 2.47 -7.64
N ASP A 13 -9.90 3.30 -7.34
CA ASP A 13 -8.69 2.81 -6.67
C ASP A 13 -9.02 2.20 -5.32
N ARG A 14 -9.86 2.86 -4.54
CA ARG A 14 -10.23 2.36 -3.24
C ARG A 14 -10.94 1.03 -3.32
N ARG A 15 -11.88 0.91 -4.23
CA ARG A 15 -12.61 -0.33 -4.41
C ARG A 15 -11.68 -1.44 -4.84
N GLN A 16 -10.76 -1.13 -5.73
CA GLN A 16 -9.83 -2.12 -6.22
C GLN A 16 -8.93 -2.62 -5.11
N LEU A 17 -8.42 -1.70 -4.29
CA LEU A 17 -7.57 -2.09 -3.17
C LEU A 17 -8.32 -2.98 -2.19
N LEU A 18 -9.54 -2.61 -1.87
CA LEU A 18 -10.34 -3.40 -0.95
C LEU A 18 -10.65 -4.78 -1.51
N ALA A 19 -11.02 -4.83 -2.77
CA ALA A 19 -11.37 -6.10 -3.40
C ALA A 19 -10.16 -7.02 -3.49
N GLU A 20 -9.02 -6.49 -3.87
CA GLU A 20 -7.84 -7.32 -4.01
C GLU A 20 -7.33 -7.79 -2.65
N ALA A 21 -7.42 -6.94 -1.65
CA ALA A 21 -7.02 -7.34 -0.30
C ALA A 21 -7.91 -8.46 0.22
N ALA A 22 -9.19 -8.38 -0.08
CA ALA A 22 -10.14 -9.40 0.38
C ALA A 22 -9.90 -10.73 -0.29
N LYS A 23 -9.43 -10.73 -1.52
CA LYS A 23 -9.19 -11.97 -2.25
C LYS A 23 -7.85 -12.60 -1.92
N SER A 24 -6.92 -11.83 -1.43
CA SER A 24 -5.56 -12.32 -1.27
C SER A 24 -5.40 -13.08 0.03
N THR A 25 -4.59 -14.13 0.00
CA THR A 25 -4.20 -14.83 1.21
C THR A 25 -2.80 -14.43 1.66
N ASP A 26 -2.16 -13.54 0.91
CA ASP A 26 -0.81 -13.08 1.24
C ASP A 26 -0.92 -11.93 2.24
N PRO A 27 -0.47 -12.11 3.48
CA PRO A 27 -0.59 -11.03 4.48
C PRO A 27 0.19 -9.79 4.11
N ASP A 28 1.32 -9.94 3.45
CA ASP A 28 2.10 -8.77 3.06
C ASP A 28 1.36 -7.93 2.05
N PHE A 29 0.73 -8.57 1.08
CA PHE A 29 -0.04 -7.85 0.08
C PHE A 29 -1.24 -7.16 0.72
N ARG A 30 -1.92 -7.86 1.62
CA ARG A 30 -3.06 -7.27 2.30
C ARG A 30 -2.67 -6.06 3.12
N ASP A 31 -1.54 -6.15 3.81
CA ASP A 31 -1.04 -5.02 4.58
C ASP A 31 -0.69 -3.85 3.68
N ALA A 32 -0.07 -4.12 2.54
CA ALA A 32 0.28 -3.07 1.60
C ALA A 32 -0.97 -2.36 1.09
N CYS A 33 -2.02 -3.11 0.76
CA CYS A 33 -3.27 -2.52 0.32
C CYS A 33 -3.88 -1.63 1.38
N ARG A 34 -3.90 -2.11 2.62
CA ARG A 34 -4.47 -1.35 3.71
C ARG A 34 -3.65 -0.10 3.99
N ALA A 35 -2.33 -0.22 3.93
CA ALA A 35 -1.47 0.94 4.15
C ALA A 35 -1.72 2.02 3.11
N VAL A 36 -1.86 1.61 1.85
CA VAL A 36 -2.13 2.57 0.78
C VAL A 36 -3.48 3.25 1.00
N LEU A 37 -4.48 2.50 1.44
CA LEU A 37 -5.78 3.08 1.74
C LEU A 37 -5.69 4.12 2.86
N LEU A 38 -4.92 3.84 3.89
CA LEU A 38 -4.75 4.77 4.99
C LEU A 38 -4.01 6.03 4.56
N LEU A 39 -3.01 5.87 3.73
CA LEU A 39 -2.31 7.04 3.19
C LEU A 39 -3.27 7.90 2.37
N GLY A 40 -4.13 7.25 1.61
CA GLY A 40 -5.12 7.98 0.82
C GLY A 40 -6.13 8.70 1.67
N SER A 41 -6.32 8.26 2.91
CA SER A 41 -7.25 8.92 3.81
C SER A 41 -6.61 10.08 4.58
N GLY A 42 -5.32 10.32 4.37
CA GLY A 42 -4.65 11.45 4.98
C GLY A 42 -3.68 11.13 6.08
N GLN A 43 -3.47 9.86 6.39
CA GLN A 43 -2.50 9.51 7.42
C GLN A 43 -1.08 9.63 6.87
N SER A 44 -0.16 9.93 7.75
CA SER A 44 1.23 10.07 7.35
C SER A 44 1.91 8.71 7.31
N ARG A 45 3.07 8.66 6.66
CA ARG A 45 3.83 7.41 6.59
C ARG A 45 4.20 6.88 7.96
N PRO A 46 4.70 7.71 8.89
CA PRO A 46 5.00 7.18 10.23
C PRO A 46 3.76 6.65 10.95
N GLU A 47 2.61 7.31 10.77
CA GLU A 47 1.39 6.84 11.39
C GLU A 47 1.01 5.47 10.88
N VAL A 48 1.06 5.29 9.58
CA VAL A 48 0.71 4.01 8.97
C VAL A 48 1.73 2.95 9.35
N ALA A 49 3.01 3.30 9.32
CA ALA A 49 4.06 2.35 9.66
C ALA A 49 3.88 1.81 11.07
N ALA A 50 3.49 2.66 12.00
CA ALA A 50 3.30 2.24 13.38
C ALA A 50 2.15 1.23 13.48
N GLN A 51 1.12 1.40 12.70
CA GLN A 51 -0.02 0.48 12.74
C GLN A 51 0.33 -0.90 12.24
N PHE A 52 1.26 -0.98 11.31
CA PHE A 52 1.64 -2.27 10.72
C PHE A 52 2.98 -2.78 11.25
N ASP A 53 3.57 -2.04 12.19
CA ASP A 53 4.84 -2.44 12.78
C ASP A 53 5.93 -2.62 11.73
N VAL A 54 6.02 -1.67 10.83
CA VAL A 54 7.05 -1.66 9.78
C VAL A 54 7.75 -0.32 9.78
N HIS A 55 8.87 -0.26 9.09
CA HIS A 55 9.60 0.99 8.97
C HIS A 55 8.84 1.93 8.02
N PRO A 56 8.85 3.25 8.28
CA PRO A 56 8.18 4.19 7.38
C PRO A 56 8.65 4.12 5.93
N ALA A 57 9.90 3.74 5.71
CA ALA A 57 10.39 3.58 4.35
C ALA A 57 9.65 2.48 3.60
N THR A 58 9.21 1.45 4.31
CA THR A 58 8.43 0.38 3.70
C THR A 58 7.10 0.94 3.21
N VAL A 59 6.47 1.77 4.03
CA VAL A 59 5.20 2.40 3.63
C VAL A 59 5.42 3.28 2.41
N GLY A 60 6.55 4.01 2.38
CA GLY A 60 6.88 4.84 1.23
C GLY A 60 7.05 4.02 -0.04
N ARG A 61 7.66 2.85 0.07
CA ARG A 61 7.81 1.97 -1.08
C ARG A 61 6.48 1.46 -1.58
N TRP A 62 5.58 1.11 -0.67
CA TRP A 62 4.24 0.69 -1.07
C TRP A 62 3.55 1.80 -1.84
N ALA A 63 3.63 3.03 -1.33
CA ALA A 63 3.00 4.16 -2.00
C ALA A 63 3.58 4.38 -3.39
N THR A 64 4.89 4.31 -3.51
CA THR A 64 5.55 4.49 -4.79
C THR A 64 5.15 3.39 -5.78
N SER A 65 5.15 2.15 -5.31
CA SER A 65 4.76 1.03 -6.16
C SER A 65 3.33 1.18 -6.65
N PHE A 66 2.44 1.62 -5.76
CA PHE A 66 1.06 1.82 -6.16
C PHE A 66 0.94 2.91 -7.22
N ARG A 67 1.67 4.00 -7.04
CA ARG A 67 1.59 5.10 -8.02
C ARG A 67 2.12 4.68 -9.38
N ARG A 68 3.08 3.78 -9.39
CA ARG A 68 3.69 3.35 -10.65
C ARG A 68 2.89 2.26 -11.35
N ARG A 69 2.38 1.31 -10.60
CA ARG A 69 1.77 0.14 -11.18
C ARG A 69 0.37 -0.15 -10.70
N GLY A 70 -0.17 0.70 -9.83
CA GLY A 70 -1.47 0.44 -9.27
C GLY A 70 -1.41 -0.72 -8.28
N VAL A 71 -2.54 -1.35 -8.06
CA VAL A 71 -2.63 -2.40 -7.05
C VAL A 71 -1.71 -3.57 -7.36
N ASN A 72 -1.44 -3.83 -8.63
CA ASN A 72 -0.56 -4.93 -9.00
C ASN A 72 0.87 -4.71 -8.51
N GLY A 73 1.28 -3.47 -8.35
CA GLY A 73 2.61 -3.17 -7.86
C GLY A 73 2.81 -3.57 -6.42
N LEU A 74 1.75 -3.82 -5.69
CA LEU A 74 1.84 -4.18 -4.29
C LEU A 74 2.08 -5.66 -4.08
N HIS A 75 2.12 -6.45 -5.11
CA HIS A 75 2.39 -7.87 -4.99
C HIS A 75 3.86 -8.18 -4.70
N GLY A 76 4.69 -7.18 -4.63
CA GLY A 76 6.06 -7.38 -4.24
C GLY A 76 6.92 -8.08 -5.28
N PRO A 77 6.98 -7.56 -6.48
CA PRO A 77 7.81 -8.19 -7.51
C PRO A 77 9.27 -8.26 -7.12
N GLU A 78 9.72 -7.38 -6.28
CA GLU A 78 11.11 -7.45 -5.86
C GLU A 78 11.40 -8.71 -5.12
N ARG A 79 10.42 -9.19 -4.38
CA ARG A 79 10.63 -10.43 -3.65
C ARG A 79 10.86 -11.57 -4.58
N ASP A 80 10.15 -11.57 -5.69
CA ASP A 80 10.34 -12.61 -6.67
C ASP A 80 11.72 -12.60 -7.23
N LEU A 81 12.21 -11.42 -7.53
CA LEU A 81 13.54 -11.31 -8.07
C LEU A 81 14.58 -11.78 -7.12
N ARG A 82 14.39 -11.46 -5.89
CA ARG A 82 15.33 -11.86 -4.93
C ARG A 82 15.19 -13.27 -4.57
N GLY A 83 14.03 -13.78 -4.76
CA GLY A 83 13.82 -15.14 -4.47
C GLY A 83 14.77 -16.01 -5.19
N ARG A 84 15.36 -15.51 -6.29
CA ARG A 84 16.29 -16.26 -6.92
C ARG A 84 17.48 -16.10 -6.27
N PRO A 85 18.28 -16.64 -6.14
CA PRO A 85 19.44 -16.54 -5.42
C PRO A 85 20.46 -16.36 -5.67
#